data_43c2d450033e909d1e9d185a26a8b9cc
#
_entry.id   43c2d450033e909d1e9d185a26a8b9cc
#
_cell.length_a   1.000
_cell.length_b   1.000
_cell.length_c   1.000
_cell.angle_alpha   90.00
_cell.angle_beta   90.00
_cell.angle_gamma   90.00
#
_symmetry.space_group_name_H-M   'P 1'
#
loop_
_entity.id
_entity.type
_entity.pdbx_description
1 polymer ?
#
loop_
_entity_poly.entity_id
_entity_poly.type
_entity_poly.pdbx_seq_one_letter_code
_entity_poly.pdbx_strand_id
1 'polypeptide(L)'
;MNRRDCLKTFGTAAASLVSTDIAHGKSTSTMRWDIKRLDLVHTWTTVMSSSNYRDTLHVSYSRDGITGHGEGAPIVRYHEDAESAAKAVAGIQSILEGGDPLEYDKLLGQIFARIEGQYACRAAIDIALMDWVGQKLGIPLYSFWGLDRDDAPVTTFSIGIDTPEITAQKTREAAEFPILKVKVGLATDEATINAVRSVTDKPLRVDANEGWRDKEEAVRKINWLATKGVEFIEQPMPAEMIDETAWVKQRVNMPIIADEACHVSGDIPKLKGVFDGINIKLDKTGGTLEALRSIHTARAMGMKVMIGCMISSSCTVTAAAHLSPLVDYADLDGNLLIKNDPFTGVTVRQGKLVLPTGPGLGLRPKTA
;
A
#
# COMPACT_ATOMS: atom_id res chain seq x y z
N MET A 1 34.66 -52.22 -20.66
CA MET A 1 35.17 -50.85 -20.56
C MET A 1 34.87 -50.36 -19.14
N ASN A 2 35.90 -50.17 -18.34
CA ASN A 2 35.81 -50.08 -16.89
C ASN A 2 35.76 -48.61 -16.48
N ARG A 3 34.94 -48.26 -15.49
CA ARG A 3 34.67 -46.88 -15.01
C ARG A 3 35.90 -46.08 -14.55
N ARG A 4 37.11 -46.64 -14.65
CA ARG A 4 38.38 -46.02 -14.22
C ARG A 4 39.17 -45.31 -15.33
N ASP A 5 38.80 -45.43 -16.61
CA ASP A 5 39.56 -44.86 -17.73
C ASP A 5 39.02 -43.51 -18.27
N CYS A 6 37.92 -43.01 -17.66
CA CYS A 6 37.32 -41.73 -18.10
C CYS A 6 37.87 -40.50 -17.36
N LEU A 7 38.86 -40.65 -16.47
CA LEU A 7 39.39 -39.55 -15.63
C LEU A 7 40.83 -39.10 -15.97
N LYS A 8 41.36 -39.48 -17.13
CA LYS A 8 42.75 -39.13 -17.51
C LYS A 8 42.92 -38.23 -18.70
N THR A 9 41.90 -37.47 -19.14
CA THR A 9 42.06 -36.55 -20.27
C THR A 9 41.41 -35.19 -19.96
N PHE A 10 41.77 -34.57 -18.86
CA PHE A 10 41.63 -33.11 -18.75
C PHE A 10 43.02 -32.54 -18.49
N GLY A 11 43.55 -32.02 -19.56
CA GLY A 11 44.83 -31.33 -19.55
C GLY A 11 44.78 -30.09 -18.69
N THR A 12 45.85 -29.83 -17.98
CA THR A 12 46.20 -28.64 -17.25
C THR A 12 46.10 -27.40 -18.15
N ALA A 13 44.97 -26.72 -18.18
CA ALA A 13 44.91 -25.33 -18.54
C ALA A 13 45.04 -24.51 -17.24
N ALA A 14 46.25 -24.01 -16.97
CA ALA A 14 46.48 -23.04 -15.92
C ALA A 14 45.70 -21.76 -16.29
N ALA A 15 44.53 -21.64 -15.69
CA ALA A 15 43.79 -20.38 -15.65
C ALA A 15 44.56 -19.44 -14.72
N SER A 16 45.33 -18.49 -15.30
CA SER A 16 45.81 -17.34 -14.57
C SER A 16 44.56 -16.52 -14.14
N LEU A 17 44.18 -16.71 -12.89
CA LEU A 17 43.28 -15.79 -12.21
C LEU A 17 44.01 -14.44 -12.11
N VAL A 18 43.76 -13.57 -13.09
CA VAL A 18 44.00 -12.14 -12.93
C VAL A 18 43.00 -11.71 -11.87
N SER A 19 43.44 -11.64 -10.62
CA SER A 19 42.74 -10.87 -9.60
C SER A 19 42.79 -9.41 -10.03
N THR A 20 41.80 -8.98 -10.77
CA THR A 20 41.49 -7.57 -10.82
C THR A 20 40.94 -7.24 -9.43
N ASP A 21 41.79 -6.74 -8.54
CA ASP A 21 41.37 -5.92 -7.43
C ASP A 21 40.63 -4.73 -8.05
N ILE A 22 39.32 -4.90 -8.30
CA ILE A 22 38.43 -3.78 -8.49
C ILE A 22 38.42 -3.10 -7.12
N ALA A 23 39.27 -2.07 -6.99
CA ALA A 23 39.15 -1.13 -5.90
C ALA A 23 37.69 -0.65 -5.91
N HIS A 24 36.87 -1.21 -5.02
CA HIS A 24 35.57 -0.68 -4.71
C HIS A 24 35.81 0.64 -4.00
N GLY A 25 36.04 1.70 -4.79
CA GLY A 25 35.87 3.04 -4.28
C GLY A 25 34.50 3.05 -3.60
N LYS A 26 34.45 3.39 -2.30
CA LYS A 26 33.19 3.49 -1.57
C LYS A 26 32.29 4.42 -2.39
N SER A 27 31.33 3.83 -3.11
CA SER A 27 30.31 4.58 -3.80
C SER A 27 29.57 5.40 -2.73
N THR A 28 29.60 6.71 -2.87
CA THR A 28 28.92 7.60 -1.93
C THR A 28 27.44 7.53 -2.22
N SER A 29 26.67 7.03 -1.25
CA SER A 29 25.23 7.15 -1.28
C SER A 29 24.79 8.49 -0.72
N THR A 30 23.72 9.02 -1.25
CA THR A 30 23.09 10.25 -0.76
C THR A 30 21.60 10.04 -0.61
N MET A 31 21.03 10.60 0.46
CA MET A 31 19.60 10.63 0.68
C MET A 31 19.12 12.09 0.73
N ARG A 32 18.00 12.35 0.06
CA ARG A 32 17.30 13.63 0.12
C ARG A 32 15.84 13.38 0.42
N TRP A 33 15.19 14.33 1.06
CA TRP A 33 13.76 14.28 1.31
C TRP A 33 13.16 15.68 1.29
N ASP A 34 11.90 15.75 0.97
CA ASP A 34 11.08 16.95 0.99
C ASP A 34 9.63 16.61 1.32
N ILE A 35 8.87 17.59 1.77
CA ILE A 35 7.43 17.48 1.97
C ILE A 35 6.76 18.08 0.75
N LYS A 36 5.86 17.31 0.14
CA LYS A 36 5.05 17.78 -0.99
C LYS A 36 3.59 17.89 -0.58
N ARG A 37 2.99 19.00 -0.95
CA ARG A 37 1.54 19.17 -0.85
C ARG A 37 0.88 18.62 -2.10
N LEU A 38 -0.05 17.70 -1.89
CA LEU A 38 -0.90 17.12 -2.92
C LEU A 38 -2.29 17.74 -2.80
N ASP A 39 -2.70 18.51 -3.82
CA ASP A 39 -4.02 19.15 -3.89
C ASP A 39 -5.06 18.15 -4.34
N LEU A 40 -6.19 18.04 -3.63
CA LEU A 40 -7.24 17.08 -3.93
C LEU A 40 -8.19 17.58 -5.01
N VAL A 41 -8.71 16.66 -5.81
CA VAL A 41 -9.75 16.96 -6.84
C VAL A 41 -11.04 17.40 -6.18
N HIS A 42 -11.46 16.70 -5.13
CA HIS A 42 -12.60 17.02 -4.28
C HIS A 42 -12.16 17.06 -2.82
N THR A 43 -12.90 17.78 -1.99
CA THR A 43 -12.74 17.67 -0.53
C THR A 43 -12.89 16.21 -0.13
N TRP A 44 -11.91 15.68 0.61
CA TRP A 44 -11.93 14.31 1.10
C TRP A 44 -12.38 14.28 2.54
N THR A 45 -13.55 13.68 2.76
CA THR A 45 -14.16 13.56 4.08
C THR A 45 -14.35 12.08 4.44
N THR A 46 -13.93 11.72 5.63
CA THR A 46 -14.20 10.46 6.32
C THR A 46 -14.75 10.76 7.71
N VAL A 47 -15.04 9.74 8.50
CA VAL A 47 -15.41 9.91 9.93
C VAL A 47 -14.36 10.71 10.71
N MET A 48 -13.08 10.59 10.35
CA MET A 48 -11.95 11.12 11.13
C MET A 48 -11.56 12.55 10.76
N SER A 49 -11.71 12.95 9.50
CA SER A 49 -11.20 14.24 9.03
C SER A 49 -11.81 14.68 7.70
N SER A 50 -11.68 15.98 7.42
CA SER A 50 -11.99 16.58 6.11
C SER A 50 -10.84 17.50 5.69
N SER A 51 -10.39 17.40 4.43
CA SER A 51 -9.29 18.20 3.93
C SER A 51 -9.32 18.32 2.40
N ASN A 52 -8.73 19.40 1.87
CA ASN A 52 -8.56 19.67 0.44
C ASN A 52 -7.14 19.36 -0.06
N TYR A 53 -6.26 18.89 0.82
CA TYR A 53 -4.87 18.54 0.49
C TYR A 53 -4.35 17.40 1.37
N ARG A 54 -3.20 16.85 0.98
CA ARG A 54 -2.37 15.97 1.80
C ARG A 54 -0.93 16.45 1.70
N ASP A 55 -0.25 16.54 2.83
CA ASP A 55 1.20 16.73 2.87
C ASP A 55 1.85 15.35 3.03
N THR A 56 2.71 14.97 2.08
CA THR A 56 3.38 13.67 2.04
C THR A 56 4.89 13.85 2.07
N LEU A 57 5.58 12.89 2.69
CA LEU A 57 7.03 12.83 2.73
C LEU A 57 7.54 12.12 1.48
N HIS A 58 8.41 12.78 0.71
CA HIS A 58 9.13 12.18 -0.41
C HIS A 58 10.59 11.94 -0.05
N VAL A 59 11.10 10.76 -0.38
CA VAL A 59 12.49 10.36 -0.17
C VAL A 59 13.12 9.98 -1.50
N SER A 60 14.35 10.42 -1.74
CA SER A 60 15.18 9.98 -2.88
C SER A 60 16.48 9.42 -2.34
N TYR A 61 16.78 8.16 -2.68
CA TYR A 61 18.03 7.48 -2.36
C TYR A 61 18.86 7.31 -3.62
N SER A 62 20.05 7.88 -3.65
CA SER A 62 20.94 7.83 -4.81
C SER A 62 22.24 7.11 -4.51
N ARG A 63 22.63 6.15 -5.34
CA ARG A 63 23.89 5.42 -5.28
C ARG A 63 24.20 4.84 -6.67
N ASP A 64 25.47 4.79 -7.07
CA ASP A 64 25.95 4.23 -8.33
C ASP A 64 25.27 4.86 -9.58
N GLY A 65 24.90 6.14 -9.54
CA GLY A 65 24.20 6.82 -10.63
C GLY A 65 22.71 6.44 -10.76
N ILE A 66 22.15 5.64 -9.84
CA ILE A 66 20.76 5.24 -9.78
C ILE A 66 20.08 6.02 -8.65
N THR A 67 18.83 6.46 -8.87
CA THR A 67 18.02 7.11 -7.85
C THR A 67 16.69 6.36 -7.67
N GLY A 68 16.49 5.80 -6.49
CA GLY A 68 15.20 5.26 -6.09
C GLY A 68 14.35 6.32 -5.41
N HIS A 69 13.06 6.29 -5.67
CA HIS A 69 12.06 7.21 -5.13
C HIS A 69 11.10 6.50 -4.19
N GLY A 70 10.75 7.15 -3.09
CA GLY A 70 9.77 6.67 -2.13
C GLY A 70 8.91 7.80 -1.60
N GLU A 71 7.74 7.45 -1.14
CA GLU A 71 6.79 8.38 -0.55
C GLU A 71 6.09 7.71 0.64
N GLY A 72 5.77 8.50 1.65
CA GLY A 72 4.92 8.12 2.76
C GLY A 72 3.86 9.19 3.00
N ALA A 73 2.61 8.75 3.15
CA ALA A 73 1.46 9.60 3.40
C ALA A 73 0.98 9.43 4.85
N PRO A 74 1.52 10.20 5.80
CA PRO A 74 1.13 10.10 7.20
C PRO A 74 -0.30 10.58 7.43
N ILE A 75 -0.97 10.01 8.43
CA ILE A 75 -2.31 10.42 8.81
C ILE A 75 -2.44 10.61 10.32
N VAL A 76 -3.30 11.54 10.70
CA VAL A 76 -3.53 11.93 12.10
C VAL A 76 -3.99 10.74 12.98
N ARG A 77 -4.68 9.74 12.40
CA ARG A 77 -5.14 8.53 13.12
C ARG A 77 -4.01 7.79 13.83
N TYR A 78 -2.79 7.85 13.26
CA TYR A 78 -1.60 7.18 13.83
C TYR A 78 -0.63 8.16 14.51
N HIS A 79 -1.11 9.39 14.81
CA HIS A 79 -0.29 10.44 15.42
C HIS A 79 0.94 10.80 14.58
N GLU A 80 0.81 10.73 13.26
CA GLU A 80 1.85 11.05 12.30
C GLU A 80 1.45 12.26 11.46
N ASP A 81 2.45 13.06 11.11
CA ASP A 81 2.38 14.13 10.12
C ASP A 81 3.65 14.17 9.27
N ALA A 82 3.64 14.94 8.19
CA ALA A 82 4.76 14.98 7.25
C ALA A 82 6.05 15.59 7.88
N GLU A 83 5.90 16.48 8.84
CA GLU A 83 7.02 17.13 9.52
C GLU A 83 7.69 16.17 10.51
N SER A 84 6.92 15.44 11.30
CA SER A 84 7.43 14.39 12.20
C SER A 84 8.10 13.27 11.42
N ALA A 85 7.52 12.87 10.27
CA ALA A 85 8.11 11.89 9.38
C ALA A 85 9.44 12.38 8.78
N ALA A 86 9.52 13.62 8.31
CA ALA A 86 10.76 14.23 7.80
C ALA A 86 11.86 14.32 8.87
N LYS A 87 11.49 14.65 10.12
CA LYS A 87 12.40 14.65 11.24
C LYS A 87 12.97 13.26 11.55
N ALA A 88 12.13 12.22 11.44
CA ALA A 88 12.54 10.84 11.62
C ALA A 88 13.56 10.41 10.54
N VAL A 89 13.35 10.78 9.27
CA VAL A 89 14.32 10.55 8.18
C VAL A 89 15.68 11.14 8.50
N ALA A 90 15.73 12.37 8.97
CA ALA A 90 17.00 13.04 9.32
C ALA A 90 17.79 12.24 10.36
N GLY A 91 17.11 11.59 11.30
CA GLY A 91 17.75 10.81 12.37
C GLY A 91 18.41 9.50 11.90
N ILE A 92 18.09 9.01 10.70
CA ILE A 92 18.59 7.71 10.18
C ILE A 92 19.44 7.85 8.90
N GLN A 93 19.62 9.04 8.38
CA GLN A 93 20.32 9.32 7.13
C GLN A 93 21.68 8.60 7.05
N SER A 94 22.51 8.73 8.07
CA SER A 94 23.85 8.13 8.09
C SER A 94 23.84 6.59 8.05
N ILE A 95 22.79 5.96 8.57
CA ILE A 95 22.64 4.48 8.54
C ILE A 95 22.34 4.04 7.11
N LEU A 96 21.41 4.72 6.45
CA LEU A 96 21.03 4.40 5.06
C LEU A 96 22.18 4.67 4.10
N GLU A 97 22.86 5.82 4.25
CA GLU A 97 23.99 6.20 3.38
C GLU A 97 25.22 5.28 3.59
N GLY A 98 25.43 4.77 4.80
CA GLY A 98 26.55 3.89 5.12
C GLY A 98 26.29 2.40 4.86
N GLY A 99 25.04 1.98 4.67
CA GLY A 99 24.64 0.59 4.50
C GLY A 99 24.85 0.04 3.09
N ASP A 100 24.73 -1.28 2.95
CA ASP A 100 24.65 -1.92 1.65
C ASP A 100 23.15 -2.08 1.27
N PRO A 101 22.68 -1.39 0.19
CA PRO A 101 21.28 -1.46 -0.22
C PRO A 101 20.86 -2.85 -0.74
N LEU A 102 21.81 -3.74 -1.10
CA LEU A 102 21.48 -5.12 -1.45
C LEU A 102 21.26 -6.01 -0.21
N GLU A 103 21.72 -5.57 0.98
CA GLU A 103 21.34 -6.16 2.27
C GLU A 103 20.10 -5.47 2.86
N TYR A 104 19.11 -5.16 2.02
CA TYR A 104 17.96 -4.28 2.34
C TYR A 104 17.17 -4.75 3.56
N ASP A 105 16.94 -6.04 3.77
CA ASP A 105 16.18 -6.54 4.93
C ASP A 105 16.91 -6.20 6.25
N LYS A 106 18.21 -6.44 6.31
CA LYS A 106 19.04 -6.09 7.46
C LYS A 106 19.12 -4.57 7.66
N LEU A 107 19.31 -3.82 6.57
CA LEU A 107 19.43 -2.37 6.60
C LEU A 107 18.14 -1.70 7.08
N LEU A 108 16.98 -2.12 6.54
CA LEU A 108 15.68 -1.63 6.96
C LEU A 108 15.37 -2.05 8.41
N GLY A 109 15.75 -3.25 8.82
CA GLY A 109 15.64 -3.66 10.22
C GLY A 109 16.40 -2.75 11.19
N GLN A 110 17.63 -2.35 10.84
CA GLN A 110 18.43 -1.40 11.63
C GLN A 110 17.82 -0.01 11.68
N ILE A 111 17.26 0.47 10.55
CA ILE A 111 16.60 1.76 10.45
C ILE A 111 15.30 1.75 11.28
N PHE A 112 14.48 0.75 11.13
CA PHE A 112 13.17 0.68 11.79
C PHE A 112 13.28 0.52 13.30
N ALA A 113 14.36 -0.09 13.80
CA ALA A 113 14.68 -0.12 15.23
C ALA A 113 14.98 1.28 15.81
N ARG A 114 15.27 2.28 14.98
CA ARG A 114 15.53 3.67 15.39
C ARG A 114 14.34 4.60 15.21
N ILE A 115 13.34 4.17 14.46
CA ILE A 115 12.13 4.96 14.14
C ILE A 115 10.95 4.25 14.78
N GLU A 116 10.53 4.71 15.95
CA GLU A 116 9.34 4.17 16.59
C GLU A 116 8.09 4.92 16.11
N GLY A 117 7.03 4.17 15.75
CA GLY A 117 5.71 4.72 15.44
C GLY A 117 5.58 5.53 14.14
N GLN A 118 6.64 5.75 13.38
CA GLN A 118 6.64 6.55 12.15
C GLN A 118 6.51 5.66 10.91
N TYR A 119 5.34 5.06 10.72
CA TYR A 119 5.11 4.06 9.66
C TYR A 119 5.18 4.65 8.25
N ALA A 120 4.63 5.86 8.04
CA ALA A 120 4.73 6.55 6.75
C ALA A 120 6.19 6.90 6.40
N CYS A 121 7.00 7.31 7.40
CA CYS A 121 8.44 7.51 7.20
C CYS A 121 9.13 6.20 6.79
N ARG A 122 8.84 5.09 7.48
CA ARG A 122 9.37 3.76 7.15
C ARG A 122 9.00 3.36 5.73
N ALA A 123 7.74 3.58 5.33
CA ALA A 123 7.26 3.29 3.99
C ALA A 123 8.03 4.09 2.92
N ALA A 124 8.24 5.40 3.13
CA ALA A 124 9.01 6.23 2.21
C ALA A 124 10.44 5.69 2.01
N ILE A 125 11.10 5.26 3.09
CA ILE A 125 12.46 4.73 3.04
C ILE A 125 12.50 3.35 2.36
N ASP A 126 11.60 2.43 2.76
CA ASP A 126 11.49 1.09 2.17
C ASP A 126 11.24 1.19 0.66
N ILE A 127 10.26 1.98 0.25
CA ILE A 127 9.90 2.15 -1.16
C ILE A 127 11.08 2.71 -1.97
N ALA A 128 11.78 3.75 -1.46
CA ALA A 128 12.93 4.32 -2.14
C ALA A 128 14.07 3.31 -2.30
N LEU A 129 14.33 2.53 -1.26
CA LEU A 129 15.39 1.51 -1.29
C LEU A 129 15.03 0.37 -2.24
N MET A 130 13.79 -0.13 -2.20
CA MET A 130 13.33 -1.19 -3.10
C MET A 130 13.26 -0.74 -4.55
N ASP A 131 12.88 0.51 -4.82
CA ASP A 131 12.94 1.09 -6.16
C ASP A 131 14.39 1.10 -6.67
N TRP A 132 15.34 1.54 -5.84
CA TRP A 132 16.77 1.48 -6.18
C TRP A 132 17.23 0.05 -6.46
N VAL A 133 16.86 -0.93 -5.62
CA VAL A 133 17.22 -2.36 -5.78
C VAL A 133 16.70 -2.89 -7.12
N GLY A 134 15.43 -2.66 -7.43
CA GLY A 134 14.84 -3.11 -8.70
C GLY A 134 15.52 -2.47 -9.91
N GLN A 135 15.84 -1.17 -9.85
CA GLN A 135 16.60 -0.47 -10.88
C GLN A 135 18.02 -1.03 -11.03
N LYS A 136 18.71 -1.31 -9.91
CA LYS A 136 20.06 -1.90 -9.92
C LYS A 136 20.09 -3.29 -10.55
N LEU A 137 19.04 -4.08 -10.32
CA LEU A 137 18.89 -5.41 -10.90
C LEU A 137 18.32 -5.40 -12.33
N GLY A 138 17.83 -4.25 -12.80
CA GLY A 138 17.27 -4.10 -14.14
C GLY A 138 15.88 -4.73 -14.32
N ILE A 139 15.12 -4.97 -13.24
CA ILE A 139 13.81 -5.63 -13.28
C ILE A 139 12.75 -4.84 -12.53
N PRO A 140 11.46 -4.90 -12.95
CA PRO A 140 10.35 -4.37 -12.17
C PRO A 140 10.17 -5.10 -10.83
N LEU A 141 9.64 -4.42 -9.80
CA LEU A 141 9.49 -5.04 -8.48
C LEU A 141 8.53 -6.23 -8.47
N TYR A 142 7.43 -6.22 -9.23
CA TYR A 142 6.58 -7.41 -9.34
C TYR A 142 7.36 -8.63 -9.86
N SER A 143 8.25 -8.45 -10.85
CA SER A 143 9.12 -9.53 -11.35
C SER A 143 10.18 -9.93 -10.35
N PHE A 144 10.70 -8.99 -9.55
CA PHE A 144 11.62 -9.26 -8.46
C PHE A 144 11.00 -10.21 -7.41
N TRP A 145 9.70 -10.08 -7.17
CA TRP A 145 8.94 -10.97 -6.28
C TRP A 145 8.36 -12.21 -6.98
N GLY A 146 8.67 -12.41 -8.28
CA GLY A 146 8.20 -13.59 -9.03
C GLY A 146 6.72 -13.55 -9.38
N LEU A 147 6.12 -12.35 -9.53
CA LEU A 147 4.69 -12.17 -9.75
C LEU A 147 4.38 -11.88 -11.22
N ASP A 148 3.21 -12.32 -11.67
CA ASP A 148 2.62 -11.92 -12.93
C ASP A 148 1.73 -10.67 -12.71
N ARG A 149 2.07 -9.56 -13.37
CA ARG A 149 1.31 -8.31 -13.26
C ARG A 149 -0.14 -8.43 -13.74
N ASP A 150 -0.43 -9.40 -14.60
CA ASP A 150 -1.76 -9.59 -15.15
C ASP A 150 -2.72 -10.29 -14.17
N ASP A 151 -2.20 -10.84 -13.07
CA ASP A 151 -2.98 -11.40 -11.96
C ASP A 151 -3.51 -10.32 -10.98
N ALA A 152 -3.17 -9.03 -11.19
CA ALA A 152 -3.66 -7.95 -10.36
C ALA A 152 -5.20 -7.84 -10.43
N PRO A 153 -5.92 -7.80 -9.29
CA PRO A 153 -7.36 -7.61 -9.28
C PRO A 153 -7.72 -6.19 -9.76
N VAL A 154 -8.97 -6.00 -10.18
CA VAL A 154 -9.47 -4.65 -10.46
C VAL A 154 -9.48 -3.81 -9.19
N THR A 155 -9.11 -2.54 -9.32
CA THR A 155 -9.18 -1.57 -8.22
C THR A 155 -10.56 -0.93 -8.13
N THR A 156 -10.92 -0.46 -6.95
CA THR A 156 -12.08 0.40 -6.72
C THR A 156 -11.74 1.86 -7.03
N PHE A 157 -12.79 2.68 -7.11
CA PHE A 157 -12.71 4.14 -6.97
C PHE A 157 -13.49 4.55 -5.73
N SER A 158 -12.87 5.37 -4.88
CA SER A 158 -13.39 5.72 -3.57
C SER A 158 -14.22 7.02 -3.61
N ILE A 159 -15.40 6.97 -3.00
CA ILE A 159 -16.31 8.09 -2.83
C ILE A 159 -16.30 8.49 -1.35
N GLY A 160 -15.72 9.65 -1.04
CA GLY A 160 -15.73 10.23 0.29
C GLY A 160 -17.11 10.76 0.68
N ILE A 161 -17.34 10.91 1.99
CA ILE A 161 -18.60 11.41 2.55
C ILE A 161 -18.87 12.84 2.08
N ASP A 162 -20.11 13.09 1.61
CA ASP A 162 -20.56 14.41 1.17
C ASP A 162 -22.10 14.49 1.22
N THR A 163 -22.67 15.60 0.72
CA THR A 163 -24.13 15.69 0.54
C THR A 163 -24.59 14.66 -0.50
N PRO A 164 -25.87 14.24 -0.48
CA PRO A 164 -26.39 13.29 -1.45
C PRO A 164 -26.19 13.73 -2.90
N GLU A 165 -26.34 15.01 -3.21
CA GLU A 165 -26.18 15.58 -4.56
C GLU A 165 -24.73 15.44 -5.05
N ILE A 166 -23.74 15.81 -4.20
CA ILE A 166 -22.32 15.72 -4.52
C ILE A 166 -21.89 14.23 -4.58
N THR A 167 -22.41 13.39 -3.69
CA THR A 167 -22.18 11.94 -3.72
C THR A 167 -22.65 11.33 -5.03
N ALA A 168 -23.86 11.69 -5.51
CA ALA A 168 -24.37 11.25 -6.80
C ALA A 168 -23.53 11.78 -7.97
N GLN A 169 -23.00 12.99 -7.89
CA GLN A 169 -22.09 13.56 -8.88
C GLN A 169 -20.78 12.76 -8.93
N LYS A 170 -20.10 12.57 -7.80
CA LYS A 170 -18.86 11.76 -7.71
C LYS A 170 -19.07 10.34 -8.23
N THR A 171 -20.25 9.75 -7.98
CA THR A 171 -20.62 8.43 -8.50
C THR A 171 -20.69 8.42 -10.03
N ARG A 172 -21.25 9.47 -10.66
CA ARG A 172 -21.26 9.60 -12.12
C ARG A 172 -19.85 9.79 -12.71
N GLU A 173 -19.01 10.58 -12.04
CA GLU A 173 -17.61 10.77 -12.44
C GLU A 173 -16.82 9.47 -12.41
N ALA A 174 -17.15 8.55 -11.51
CA ALA A 174 -16.54 7.22 -11.37
C ALA A 174 -17.14 6.15 -12.30
N ALA A 175 -17.88 6.54 -13.35
CA ALA A 175 -18.62 5.60 -14.21
C ALA A 175 -17.75 4.55 -14.92
N GLU A 176 -16.47 4.81 -15.15
CA GLU A 176 -15.55 3.84 -15.77
C GLU A 176 -15.12 2.70 -14.84
N PHE A 177 -15.25 2.86 -13.52
CA PHE A 177 -14.83 1.85 -12.56
C PHE A 177 -15.92 0.77 -12.40
N PRO A 178 -15.57 -0.52 -12.45
CA PRO A 178 -16.53 -1.61 -12.32
C PRO A 178 -17.03 -1.80 -10.89
N ILE A 179 -16.29 -1.37 -9.89
CA ILE A 179 -16.59 -1.50 -8.46
C ILE A 179 -16.28 -0.15 -7.79
N LEU A 180 -17.16 0.30 -6.89
CA LEU A 180 -16.95 1.52 -6.14
C LEU A 180 -16.72 1.22 -4.66
N LYS A 181 -15.87 2.00 -4.00
CA LYS A 181 -15.74 2.02 -2.54
C LYS A 181 -16.45 3.27 -2.00
N VAL A 182 -17.27 3.12 -0.96
CA VAL A 182 -18.04 4.23 -0.39
C VAL A 182 -17.69 4.38 1.07
N LYS A 183 -17.31 5.59 1.47
CA LYS A 183 -17.07 5.93 2.87
C LYS A 183 -18.39 6.19 3.57
N VAL A 184 -18.56 5.57 4.74
CA VAL A 184 -19.70 5.69 5.66
C VAL A 184 -19.20 5.84 7.10
N GLY A 185 -20.05 5.66 8.09
CA GLY A 185 -19.70 5.70 9.52
C GLY A 185 -20.36 6.88 10.26
N LEU A 186 -21.22 7.62 9.57
CA LEU A 186 -21.96 8.75 10.14
C LEU A 186 -23.48 8.46 10.19
N ALA A 187 -24.25 9.37 10.78
CA ALA A 187 -25.71 9.30 10.75
C ALA A 187 -26.31 9.39 9.34
N THR A 188 -25.54 9.86 8.37
CA THR A 188 -25.93 10.05 6.96
C THR A 188 -25.69 8.83 6.08
N ASP A 189 -25.28 7.69 6.61
CA ASP A 189 -24.88 6.48 5.85
C ASP A 189 -25.95 6.03 4.85
N GLU A 190 -27.21 5.99 5.28
CA GLU A 190 -28.32 5.57 4.40
C GLU A 190 -28.53 6.55 3.24
N ALA A 191 -28.46 7.86 3.51
CA ALA A 191 -28.59 8.88 2.49
C ALA A 191 -27.44 8.78 1.47
N THR A 192 -26.19 8.57 1.95
CA THR A 192 -25.00 8.38 1.12
C THR A 192 -25.15 7.16 0.19
N ILE A 193 -25.49 6.00 0.73
CA ILE A 193 -25.67 4.77 -0.07
C ILE A 193 -26.84 4.89 -1.04
N ASN A 194 -27.96 5.48 -0.63
CA ASN A 194 -29.10 5.70 -1.51
C ASN A 194 -28.75 6.68 -2.65
N ALA A 195 -27.93 7.70 -2.39
CA ALA A 195 -27.44 8.62 -3.44
C ALA A 195 -26.56 7.87 -4.45
N VAL A 196 -25.66 6.99 -4.02
CA VAL A 196 -24.89 6.14 -4.93
C VAL A 196 -25.82 5.24 -5.74
N ARG A 197 -26.78 4.56 -5.10
CA ARG A 197 -27.73 3.63 -5.75
C ARG A 197 -28.71 4.35 -6.70
N SER A 198 -28.94 5.64 -6.54
CA SER A 198 -29.72 6.41 -7.53
C SER A 198 -29.00 6.57 -8.88
N VAL A 199 -27.69 6.30 -8.92
CA VAL A 199 -26.84 6.48 -10.10
C VAL A 199 -26.40 5.14 -10.70
N THR A 200 -26.15 4.08 -9.87
CA THR A 200 -25.54 2.85 -10.35
C THR A 200 -25.95 1.63 -9.53
N ASP A 201 -26.02 0.48 -10.20
CA ASP A 201 -26.21 -0.85 -9.59
C ASP A 201 -24.90 -1.65 -9.46
N LYS A 202 -23.74 -1.04 -9.74
CA LYS A 202 -22.43 -1.70 -9.63
C LYS A 202 -22.20 -2.25 -8.23
N PRO A 203 -21.38 -3.31 -8.08
CA PRO A 203 -20.92 -3.78 -6.77
C PRO A 203 -20.32 -2.65 -5.96
N LEU A 204 -20.61 -2.62 -4.67
CA LEU A 204 -20.03 -1.66 -3.72
C LEU A 204 -19.19 -2.38 -2.69
N ARG A 205 -18.12 -1.74 -2.27
CA ARG A 205 -17.38 -2.01 -1.05
C ARG A 205 -17.57 -0.83 -0.12
N VAL A 206 -17.76 -1.07 1.15
CA VAL A 206 -18.10 0.00 2.09
C VAL A 206 -17.07 0.04 3.20
N ASP A 207 -16.65 1.25 3.57
CA ASP A 207 -15.66 1.47 4.62
C ASP A 207 -16.25 2.45 5.66
N ALA A 208 -16.42 1.96 6.88
CA ALA A 208 -16.99 2.74 7.97
C ALA A 208 -15.92 3.50 8.79
N ASN A 209 -14.63 3.25 8.55
CA ASN A 209 -13.52 3.90 9.22
C ASN A 209 -13.74 4.03 10.74
N GLU A 210 -14.06 2.92 11.43
CA GLU A 210 -14.29 2.86 12.89
C GLU A 210 -15.56 3.62 13.36
N GLY A 211 -16.48 4.01 12.46
CA GLY A 211 -17.55 4.95 12.74
C GLY A 211 -18.68 4.42 13.62
N TRP A 212 -18.88 3.11 13.73
CA TRP A 212 -19.99 2.53 14.49
C TRP A 212 -19.51 2.00 15.84
N ARG A 213 -20.02 2.61 16.92
CA ARG A 213 -19.61 2.26 18.30
C ARG A 213 -20.60 1.36 19.03
N ASP A 214 -21.81 1.19 18.49
CA ASP A 214 -22.82 0.26 19.02
C ASP A 214 -22.88 -0.98 18.13
N LYS A 215 -22.66 -2.15 18.74
CA LYS A 215 -22.58 -3.42 18.02
C LYS A 215 -23.93 -3.88 17.42
N GLU A 216 -25.03 -3.56 18.08
CA GLU A 216 -26.38 -3.84 17.59
C GLU A 216 -26.71 -2.95 16.39
N GLU A 217 -26.31 -1.68 16.42
CA GLU A 217 -26.39 -0.77 15.29
C GLU A 217 -25.54 -1.26 14.13
N ALA A 218 -24.30 -1.69 14.37
CA ALA A 218 -23.41 -2.24 13.35
C ALA A 218 -24.06 -3.44 12.63
N VAL A 219 -24.65 -4.39 13.37
CA VAL A 219 -25.39 -5.53 12.78
C VAL A 219 -26.55 -5.06 11.90
N ARG A 220 -27.37 -4.09 12.38
CA ARG A 220 -28.50 -3.57 11.58
C ARG A 220 -28.01 -2.91 10.28
N LYS A 221 -26.98 -2.08 10.37
CA LYS A 221 -26.40 -1.38 9.21
C LYS A 221 -25.78 -2.36 8.20
N ILE A 222 -25.01 -3.34 8.65
CA ILE A 222 -24.40 -4.36 7.79
C ILE A 222 -25.46 -5.18 7.08
N ASN A 223 -26.51 -5.63 7.78
CA ASN A 223 -27.62 -6.37 7.17
C ASN A 223 -28.39 -5.51 6.16
N TRP A 224 -28.57 -4.22 6.44
CA TRP A 224 -29.18 -3.31 5.46
C TRP A 224 -28.28 -3.11 4.24
N LEU A 225 -26.95 -2.90 4.41
CA LEU A 225 -25.99 -2.79 3.31
C LEU A 225 -25.97 -4.04 2.42
N ALA A 226 -26.16 -5.23 2.99
CA ALA A 226 -26.29 -6.46 2.21
C ALA A 226 -27.45 -6.40 1.21
N THR A 227 -28.57 -5.73 1.54
CA THR A 227 -29.70 -5.52 0.61
C THR A 227 -29.39 -4.50 -0.49
N LYS A 228 -28.28 -3.78 -0.37
CA LYS A 228 -27.82 -2.75 -1.30
C LYS A 228 -26.70 -3.23 -2.24
N GLY A 229 -26.40 -4.53 -2.32
CA GLY A 229 -25.38 -5.07 -3.21
C GLY A 229 -23.94 -4.72 -2.78
N VAL A 230 -23.73 -4.62 -1.46
CA VAL A 230 -22.39 -4.43 -0.87
C VAL A 230 -21.70 -5.78 -0.75
N GLU A 231 -20.44 -5.88 -1.21
CA GLU A 231 -19.66 -7.12 -1.19
C GLU A 231 -19.05 -7.39 0.20
N PHE A 232 -18.55 -6.36 0.86
CA PHE A 232 -17.98 -6.45 2.21
C PHE A 232 -17.99 -5.10 2.91
N ILE A 233 -17.84 -5.13 4.24
CA ILE A 233 -17.62 -3.96 5.09
C ILE A 233 -16.19 -3.93 5.60
N GLU A 234 -15.54 -2.76 5.51
CA GLU A 234 -14.22 -2.50 6.06
C GLU A 234 -14.35 -1.71 7.36
N GLN A 235 -13.63 -2.15 8.38
CA GLN A 235 -13.47 -1.58 9.72
C GLN A 235 -14.76 -0.92 10.27
N PRO A 236 -15.80 -1.70 10.57
CA PRO A 236 -17.07 -1.16 11.03
C PRO A 236 -16.98 -0.49 12.40
N MET A 237 -16.17 -1.04 13.29
CA MET A 237 -16.03 -0.61 14.68
C MET A 237 -14.60 -0.20 15.00
N PRO A 238 -14.37 0.61 16.07
CA PRO A 238 -13.04 0.97 16.54
C PRO A 238 -12.11 -0.24 16.68
N ALA A 239 -10.84 -0.05 16.33
CA ALA A 239 -9.83 -1.12 16.29
C ALA A 239 -9.65 -1.82 17.64
N GLU A 240 -9.86 -1.10 18.75
CA GLU A 240 -9.80 -1.62 20.11
C GLU A 240 -11.03 -2.46 20.53
N MET A 241 -12.15 -2.36 19.79
CA MET A 241 -13.40 -3.08 20.08
C MET A 241 -13.41 -4.46 19.40
N ILE A 242 -12.41 -5.27 19.71
CA ILE A 242 -12.21 -6.60 19.10
C ILE A 242 -13.34 -7.57 19.47
N ASP A 243 -13.75 -7.60 20.74
CA ASP A 243 -14.79 -8.51 21.22
C ASP A 243 -16.16 -8.15 20.64
N GLU A 244 -16.48 -6.86 20.54
CA GLU A 244 -17.70 -6.38 19.92
C GLU A 244 -17.71 -6.68 18.43
N THR A 245 -16.57 -6.50 17.74
CA THR A 245 -16.44 -6.87 16.30
C THR A 245 -16.61 -8.37 16.11
N ALA A 246 -16.05 -9.20 16.98
CA ALA A 246 -16.24 -10.65 16.95
C ALA A 246 -17.73 -11.04 17.18
N TRP A 247 -18.41 -10.31 18.07
CA TRP A 247 -19.84 -10.49 18.32
C TRP A 247 -20.69 -10.11 17.08
N VAL A 248 -20.33 -9.00 16.39
CA VAL A 248 -20.95 -8.58 15.12
C VAL A 248 -20.73 -9.64 14.05
N LYS A 249 -19.49 -10.10 13.90
CA LYS A 249 -19.10 -11.11 12.90
C LYS A 249 -19.95 -12.38 12.97
N GLN A 250 -20.32 -12.83 14.17
CA GLN A 250 -21.16 -14.00 14.37
C GLN A 250 -22.64 -13.81 13.95
N ARG A 251 -23.06 -12.56 13.68
CA ARG A 251 -24.47 -12.17 13.43
C ARG A 251 -24.72 -11.61 12.04
N VAL A 252 -23.67 -11.51 11.24
CA VAL A 252 -23.75 -11.02 9.86
C VAL A 252 -23.14 -12.05 8.90
N ASN A 253 -23.67 -12.13 7.68
CA ASN A 253 -23.11 -12.99 6.63
C ASN A 253 -22.13 -12.24 5.73
N MET A 254 -22.15 -10.89 5.76
CA MET A 254 -21.24 -10.06 4.98
C MET A 254 -19.82 -10.20 5.51
N PRO A 255 -18.81 -10.37 4.64
CA PRO A 255 -17.42 -10.36 5.07
C PRO A 255 -17.02 -9.03 5.73
N ILE A 256 -16.20 -9.11 6.78
CA ILE A 256 -15.64 -7.96 7.48
C ILE A 256 -14.12 -7.94 7.26
N ILE A 257 -13.60 -6.82 6.76
CA ILE A 257 -12.18 -6.60 6.49
C ILE A 257 -11.60 -5.65 7.54
N ALA A 258 -10.48 -6.03 8.17
CA ALA A 258 -9.75 -5.17 9.12
C ALA A 258 -8.91 -4.15 8.35
N ASP A 259 -8.97 -2.87 8.73
CA ASP A 259 -8.07 -1.81 8.28
C ASP A 259 -7.26 -1.27 9.48
N GLU A 260 -7.87 -0.44 10.31
CA GLU A 260 -7.21 0.20 11.45
C GLU A 260 -6.78 -0.80 12.53
N ALA A 261 -7.43 -1.96 12.61
CA ALA A 261 -7.07 -3.04 13.54
C ALA A 261 -5.80 -3.83 13.11
N CYS A 262 -5.29 -3.64 11.89
CA CYS A 262 -4.15 -4.39 11.35
C CYS A 262 -3.07 -3.44 10.83
N HIS A 263 -1.95 -3.34 11.53
CA HIS A 263 -0.79 -2.55 11.10
C HIS A 263 0.31 -3.44 10.51
N VAL A 264 0.73 -4.45 11.24
CA VAL A 264 1.87 -5.30 10.89
C VAL A 264 1.49 -6.77 10.92
N SER A 265 2.32 -7.62 10.35
CA SER A 265 2.11 -9.07 10.30
C SER A 265 1.87 -9.71 11.67
N GLY A 266 2.45 -9.14 12.73
CA GLY A 266 2.26 -9.58 14.12
C GLY A 266 0.86 -9.38 14.68
N ASP A 267 0.03 -8.52 14.09
CA ASP A 267 -1.35 -8.28 14.53
C ASP A 267 -2.29 -9.38 14.00
N ILE A 268 -2.00 -9.95 12.83
CA ILE A 268 -2.89 -10.83 12.09
C ILE A 268 -3.38 -12.04 12.89
N PRO A 269 -2.54 -12.74 13.68
CA PRO A 269 -3.00 -13.87 14.48
C PRO A 269 -4.15 -13.54 15.43
N LYS A 270 -4.20 -12.32 15.98
CA LYS A 270 -5.25 -11.88 16.91
C LYS A 270 -6.57 -11.57 16.19
N LEU A 271 -6.51 -11.29 14.88
CA LEU A 271 -7.67 -10.93 14.06
C LEU A 271 -8.39 -12.14 13.46
N LYS A 272 -7.75 -13.33 13.53
CA LYS A 272 -8.34 -14.58 13.02
C LYS A 272 -9.62 -14.93 13.78
N GLY A 273 -10.71 -15.08 13.03
CA GLY A 273 -12.04 -15.36 13.59
C GLY A 273 -12.85 -14.11 13.98
N VAL A 274 -12.21 -12.94 14.02
CA VAL A 274 -12.87 -11.64 14.19
C VAL A 274 -13.15 -10.99 12.83
N PHE A 275 -12.18 -11.08 11.91
CA PHE A 275 -12.28 -10.56 10.55
C PHE A 275 -12.11 -11.68 9.52
N ASP A 276 -12.70 -11.53 8.34
CA ASP A 276 -12.53 -12.45 7.20
C ASP A 276 -11.26 -12.15 6.40
N GLY A 277 -10.76 -10.93 6.50
CA GLY A 277 -9.58 -10.48 5.81
C GLY A 277 -8.97 -9.23 6.43
N ILE A 278 -7.88 -8.79 5.82
CA ILE A 278 -7.14 -7.59 6.24
C ILE A 278 -6.96 -6.66 5.04
N ASN A 279 -6.92 -5.35 5.29
CA ASN A 279 -6.49 -4.33 4.33
C ASN A 279 -5.07 -3.87 4.67
N ILE A 280 -4.13 -4.12 3.76
CA ILE A 280 -2.74 -3.70 3.86
C ILE A 280 -2.59 -2.35 3.16
N LYS A 281 -1.96 -1.38 3.86
CA LYS A 281 -1.54 -0.11 3.28
C LYS A 281 -0.08 0.11 3.61
N LEU A 282 0.74 0.47 2.63
CA LEU A 282 2.19 0.61 2.84
C LEU A 282 2.52 1.63 3.92
N ASP A 283 1.73 2.70 4.00
CA ASP A 283 1.87 3.75 5.03
C ASP A 283 1.51 3.29 6.45
N LYS A 284 0.77 2.19 6.59
CA LYS A 284 0.48 1.55 7.88
C LYS A 284 1.50 0.49 8.26
N THR A 285 1.92 -0.30 7.27
CA THR A 285 2.84 -1.42 7.51
C THR A 285 4.30 -0.96 7.61
N GLY A 286 4.61 0.21 7.08
CA GLY A 286 5.98 0.71 7.01
C GLY A 286 6.74 0.22 5.78
N GLY A 287 6.02 -0.10 4.68
CA GLY A 287 6.61 -0.38 3.37
C GLY A 287 6.29 -1.74 2.79
N THR A 288 6.98 -2.08 1.70
CA THR A 288 6.71 -3.25 0.87
C THR A 288 7.10 -4.58 1.52
N LEU A 289 8.20 -4.60 2.27
CA LEU A 289 8.67 -5.85 2.91
C LEU A 289 7.73 -6.32 4.02
N GLU A 290 7.26 -5.41 4.87
CA GLU A 290 6.30 -5.77 5.90
C GLU A 290 4.92 -6.07 5.30
N ALA A 291 4.54 -5.40 4.21
CA ALA A 291 3.36 -5.74 3.45
C ALA A 291 3.41 -7.18 2.91
N LEU A 292 4.54 -7.62 2.35
CA LEU A 292 4.75 -9.01 1.93
C LEU A 292 4.61 -10.00 3.09
N ARG A 293 5.23 -9.71 4.25
CA ARG A 293 5.09 -10.54 5.46
C ARG A 293 3.63 -10.65 5.88
N SER A 294 2.91 -9.53 5.86
CA SER A 294 1.47 -9.47 6.19
C SER A 294 0.63 -10.29 5.21
N ILE A 295 0.88 -10.19 3.89
CA ILE A 295 0.20 -10.99 2.86
C ILE A 295 0.39 -12.49 3.13
N HIS A 296 1.64 -12.92 3.31
CA HIS A 296 1.94 -14.35 3.54
C HIS A 296 1.36 -14.86 4.85
N THR A 297 1.40 -14.06 5.92
CA THR A 297 0.81 -14.42 7.21
C THR A 297 -0.71 -14.58 7.10
N ALA A 298 -1.40 -13.62 6.49
CA ALA A 298 -2.85 -13.70 6.29
C ALA A 298 -3.25 -14.91 5.43
N ARG A 299 -2.51 -15.17 4.34
CA ARG A 299 -2.73 -16.34 3.48
C ARG A 299 -2.54 -17.65 4.23
N ALA A 300 -1.46 -17.78 5.02
CA ALA A 300 -1.21 -18.97 5.84
C ALA A 300 -2.33 -19.23 6.87
N MET A 301 -3.02 -18.17 7.31
CA MET A 301 -4.16 -18.25 8.20
C MET A 301 -5.51 -18.38 7.49
N GLY A 302 -5.53 -18.48 6.15
CA GLY A 302 -6.75 -18.60 5.35
C GLY A 302 -7.63 -17.35 5.37
N MET A 303 -7.03 -16.16 5.58
CA MET A 303 -7.73 -14.87 5.54
C MET A 303 -7.65 -14.26 4.13
N LYS A 304 -8.66 -13.47 3.77
CA LYS A 304 -8.63 -12.64 2.57
C LYS A 304 -7.66 -11.49 2.74
N VAL A 305 -7.09 -11.05 1.63
CA VAL A 305 -6.15 -9.93 1.61
C VAL A 305 -6.64 -8.87 0.65
N MET A 306 -6.71 -7.66 1.14
CA MET A 306 -6.90 -6.45 0.37
C MET A 306 -5.62 -5.62 0.44
N ILE A 307 -5.27 -4.94 -0.65
CA ILE A 307 -4.27 -3.89 -0.65
C ILE A 307 -4.94 -2.56 -0.96
N GLY A 308 -4.80 -1.62 -0.04
CA GLY A 308 -5.29 -0.25 -0.17
C GLY A 308 -4.15 0.76 -0.19
N CYS A 309 -4.53 2.02 -0.23
CA CYS A 309 -3.60 3.14 -0.11
C CYS A 309 -4.20 4.26 0.75
N MET A 310 -3.35 5.14 1.21
CA MET A 310 -3.74 6.50 1.58
C MET A 310 -3.83 7.35 0.31
N ILE A 311 -4.43 8.54 0.40
CA ILE A 311 -4.29 9.52 -0.69
C ILE A 311 -2.82 9.93 -0.75
N SER A 312 -2.17 9.57 -1.85
CA SER A 312 -0.74 9.75 -2.11
C SER A 312 -0.49 9.88 -3.60
N SER A 313 0.73 10.20 -3.99
CA SER A 313 1.11 10.29 -5.40
C SER A 313 1.25 8.90 -6.05
N SER A 314 1.49 8.89 -7.36
CA SER A 314 1.81 7.66 -8.08
C SER A 314 3.03 6.92 -7.52
N CYS A 315 3.83 7.51 -6.64
CA CYS A 315 4.98 6.83 -6.04
C CYS A 315 4.51 5.67 -5.13
N THR A 316 3.79 5.97 -4.04
CA THR A 316 3.29 4.94 -3.11
C THR A 316 2.25 4.04 -3.76
N VAL A 317 1.33 4.61 -4.56
CA VAL A 317 0.29 3.80 -5.22
C VAL A 317 0.91 2.78 -6.18
N THR A 318 1.97 3.14 -6.92
CA THR A 318 2.68 2.19 -7.79
C THR A 318 3.39 1.10 -6.97
N ALA A 319 4.04 1.47 -5.86
CA ALA A 319 4.68 0.48 -4.99
C ALA A 319 3.67 -0.56 -4.47
N ALA A 320 2.49 -0.11 -4.03
CA ALA A 320 1.40 -0.99 -3.63
C ALA A 320 0.88 -1.83 -4.81
N ALA A 321 0.75 -1.25 -6.00
CA ALA A 321 0.30 -1.95 -7.19
C ALA A 321 1.23 -3.10 -7.60
N HIS A 322 2.55 -2.98 -7.38
CA HIS A 322 3.48 -4.07 -7.63
C HIS A 322 3.23 -5.32 -6.75
N LEU A 323 2.56 -5.17 -5.60
CA LEU A 323 2.14 -6.28 -4.73
C LEU A 323 0.73 -6.79 -5.04
N SER A 324 -0.05 -6.06 -5.84
CA SER A 324 -1.46 -6.37 -6.08
C SER A 324 -1.71 -7.76 -6.69
N PRO A 325 -0.82 -8.40 -7.46
CA PRO A 325 -1.02 -9.77 -7.92
C PRO A 325 -1.12 -10.82 -6.80
N LEU A 326 -0.72 -10.48 -5.57
CA LEU A 326 -0.78 -11.39 -4.41
C LEU A 326 -2.09 -11.34 -3.64
N VAL A 327 -3.01 -10.40 -3.96
CA VAL A 327 -4.16 -10.11 -3.11
C VAL A 327 -5.50 -10.44 -3.77
N ASP A 328 -6.58 -10.51 -2.97
CA ASP A 328 -7.93 -10.75 -3.49
C ASP A 328 -8.61 -9.46 -3.94
N TYR A 329 -8.29 -8.33 -3.29
CA TYR A 329 -8.95 -7.05 -3.51
C TYR A 329 -7.92 -5.92 -3.60
N ALA A 330 -8.13 -4.97 -4.50
CA ALA A 330 -7.37 -3.74 -4.60
C ALA A 330 -8.25 -2.51 -4.40
N ASP A 331 -7.69 -1.48 -3.75
CA ASP A 331 -8.25 -0.15 -3.51
C ASP A 331 -7.11 0.87 -3.66
N LEU A 332 -6.66 1.03 -4.92
CA LEU A 332 -5.45 1.74 -5.29
C LEU A 332 -5.80 2.91 -6.24
N ASP A 333 -6.50 3.90 -5.69
CA ASP A 333 -6.98 5.07 -6.39
C ASP A 333 -6.43 6.39 -5.83
N GLY A 334 -5.55 6.35 -4.83
CA GLY A 334 -5.06 7.54 -4.13
C GLY A 334 -4.47 8.62 -5.05
N ASN A 335 -3.75 8.20 -6.09
CA ASN A 335 -3.16 9.08 -7.09
C ASN A 335 -4.17 9.65 -8.11
N LEU A 336 -5.37 9.08 -8.20
CA LEU A 336 -6.46 9.61 -9.03
C LEU A 336 -7.25 10.71 -8.32
N LEU A 337 -7.10 10.83 -7.01
CA LEU A 337 -7.78 11.81 -6.17
C LEU A 337 -7.02 13.14 -6.03
N ILE A 338 -5.85 13.27 -6.67
CA ILE A 338 -4.98 14.46 -6.60
C ILE A 338 -4.82 15.13 -7.96
N LYS A 339 -4.54 16.46 -7.95
CA LYS A 339 -4.38 17.29 -9.15
C LYS A 339 -2.93 17.41 -9.63
N ASN A 340 -1.98 17.36 -8.70
CA ASN A 340 -0.58 17.73 -8.90
C ASN A 340 0.38 16.58 -8.59
N ASP A 341 0.06 15.39 -9.11
CA ASP A 341 0.92 14.22 -8.96
C ASP A 341 2.31 14.47 -9.54
N PRO A 342 3.40 14.38 -8.74
CA PRO A 342 4.76 14.63 -9.20
C PRO A 342 5.35 13.49 -10.05
N PHE A 343 4.66 12.35 -10.16
CA PHE A 343 5.13 11.20 -10.92
C PHE A 343 4.09 10.69 -11.91
N THR A 344 4.56 9.96 -12.90
CA THR A 344 3.75 9.02 -13.67
C THR A 344 4.18 7.61 -13.27
N GLY A 345 3.23 6.78 -12.87
CA GLY A 345 3.44 5.40 -12.44
C GLY A 345 2.33 4.48 -12.94
N VAL A 346 1.74 3.69 -12.03
CA VAL A 346 0.58 2.85 -12.34
C VAL A 346 -0.57 3.71 -12.87
N THR A 347 -1.24 3.21 -13.90
CA THR A 347 -2.46 3.82 -14.45
C THR A 347 -3.62 2.85 -14.33
N VAL A 348 -4.84 3.38 -14.40
CA VAL A 348 -6.06 2.59 -14.31
C VAL A 348 -6.84 2.71 -15.62
N ARG A 349 -7.29 1.58 -16.15
CA ARG A 349 -8.17 1.52 -17.33
C ARG A 349 -9.35 0.61 -17.02
N GLN A 350 -10.53 1.16 -16.93
CA GLN A 350 -11.75 0.42 -16.57
C GLN A 350 -11.58 -0.41 -15.28
N GLY A 351 -10.96 0.17 -14.26
CA GLY A 351 -10.63 -0.49 -13.00
C GLY A 351 -9.40 -1.42 -13.06
N LYS A 352 -8.88 -1.79 -14.23
CA LYS A 352 -7.67 -2.63 -14.35
C LYS A 352 -6.42 -1.79 -14.07
N LEU A 353 -5.59 -2.25 -13.13
CA LEU A 353 -4.28 -1.69 -12.87
C LEU A 353 -3.31 -2.01 -14.02
N VAL A 354 -2.68 -0.99 -14.60
CA VAL A 354 -1.66 -1.12 -15.63
C VAL A 354 -0.32 -0.76 -15.01
N LEU A 355 0.42 -1.78 -14.60
CA LEU A 355 1.71 -1.63 -13.95
C LEU A 355 2.79 -1.20 -14.94
N PRO A 356 3.71 -0.30 -14.55
CA PRO A 356 4.89 0.01 -15.36
C PRO A 356 5.76 -1.22 -15.60
N THR A 357 6.44 -1.25 -16.74
CA THR A 357 7.35 -2.35 -17.13
C THR A 357 8.83 -2.01 -16.95
N GLY A 358 9.13 -0.79 -16.53
CA GLY A 358 10.49 -0.34 -16.25
C GLY A 358 11.05 -0.96 -14.97
N PRO A 359 12.39 -0.96 -14.78
CA PRO A 359 13.03 -1.47 -13.58
C PRO A 359 12.62 -0.67 -12.33
N GLY A 360 12.68 -1.32 -11.18
CA GLY A 360 12.20 -0.75 -9.92
C GLY A 360 10.70 -0.58 -9.92
N LEU A 361 10.22 0.59 -9.52
CA LEU A 361 8.82 0.99 -9.63
C LEU A 361 8.42 1.38 -11.07
N GLY A 362 9.39 1.64 -11.94
CA GLY A 362 9.14 2.15 -13.28
C GLY A 362 8.54 3.56 -13.30
N LEU A 363 8.76 4.32 -12.25
CA LEU A 363 8.29 5.71 -12.12
C LEU A 363 9.00 6.64 -13.10
N ARG A 364 8.27 7.66 -13.54
CA ARG A 364 8.82 8.78 -14.31
C ARG A 364 8.46 10.08 -13.58
N PRO A 365 9.46 10.84 -13.08
CA PRO A 365 9.20 12.16 -12.54
C PRO A 365 8.57 13.05 -13.62
N LYS A 366 7.54 13.82 -13.26
CA LYS A 366 7.01 14.86 -14.14
C LYS A 366 7.89 16.09 -14.03
N THR A 367 8.28 16.64 -15.17
CA THR A 367 8.92 17.98 -15.19
C THR A 367 7.90 19.02 -14.74
N ALA A 368 8.32 19.88 -13.79
CA ALA A 368 7.50 20.98 -13.31
C ALA A 368 7.17 21.97 -14.43
#